data_46b1529ed665c78e5abf19b63f1667c1
#
_entry.id   46b1529ed665c78e5abf19b63f1667c1
#
_cell.length_a   1.000
_cell.length_b   1.000
_cell.length_c   1.000
_cell.angle_alpha   90.00
_cell.angle_beta   90.00
_cell.angle_gamma   90.00
#
_symmetry.space_group_name_H-M   'P 1'
#
loop_
_entity.id
_entity.type
_entity.pdbx_description
1 polymer ?
#
loop_
_entity_poly.entity_id
_entity_poly.type
_entity_poly.pdbx_seq_one_letter_code
_entity_poly.pdbx_strand_id
1 'polypeptide(L)'
;RFIWAWPNIHMGVMGPEQAANTLADVKIAQLRRQGHVPDEAAMKVLRDRVYEKAERESNAYFATSRLWDDGLLAPTDTRNALGMALSAASHAPIGEPHYGIFRF
;
A
#
# COMPACT_ATOMS: atom_id res chain seq x y z
N ARG A 1 4.51 14.24 -9.74
CA ARG A 1 5.88 14.07 -10.20
C ARG A 1 6.81 13.53 -9.11
N PHE A 2 6.59 13.91 -7.84
CA PHE A 2 7.35 13.43 -6.69
C PHE A 2 6.43 12.82 -5.67
N ILE A 3 6.79 11.66 -5.13
CA ILE A 3 6.06 10.95 -4.09
C ILE A 3 7.05 10.63 -2.98
N TRP A 4 6.81 11.13 -1.78
CA TRP A 4 7.62 10.83 -0.61
C TRP A 4 6.75 10.28 0.51
N ALA A 5 7.33 9.41 1.31
CA ALA A 5 6.68 8.83 2.46
C ALA A 5 7.34 9.31 3.76
N TRP A 6 6.55 9.60 4.78
CA TRP A 6 7.07 9.70 6.13
C TRP A 6 7.35 8.31 6.70
N PRO A 7 8.35 8.15 7.58
CA PRO A 7 8.73 6.83 8.09
C PRO A 7 7.63 6.07 8.84
N ASN A 8 6.62 6.76 9.34
CA ASN A 8 5.54 6.21 10.15
C ASN A 8 4.24 5.94 9.38
N ILE A 9 4.25 6.03 8.07
CA ILE A 9 3.05 5.74 7.27
C ILE A 9 2.92 4.24 7.01
N HIS A 10 1.66 3.84 6.79
CA HIS A 10 1.33 2.55 6.20
C HIS A 10 0.76 2.77 4.80
N MET A 11 1.24 1.99 3.84
CA MET A 11 0.83 2.07 2.44
C MET A 11 0.16 0.76 2.03
N GLY A 12 -1.10 0.82 1.62
CA GLY A 12 -1.86 -0.36 1.22
C GLY A 12 -3.29 0.00 0.81
N VAL A 13 -3.93 -0.91 0.10
CA VAL A 13 -5.32 -0.76 -0.34
C VAL A 13 -6.29 -0.91 0.85
N MET A 14 -5.93 -1.76 1.82
CA MET A 14 -6.67 -1.98 3.05
C MET A 14 -5.72 -2.27 4.21
N GLY A 15 -6.17 -2.04 5.43
CA GLY A 15 -5.38 -2.35 6.62
C GLY A 15 -5.10 -3.85 6.76
N PRO A 16 -4.01 -4.24 7.46
CA PRO A 16 -3.60 -5.63 7.62
C PRO A 16 -4.69 -6.55 8.19
N GLU A 17 -5.42 -6.09 9.20
CA GLU A 17 -6.52 -6.82 9.82
C GLU A 17 -7.67 -7.05 8.84
N GLN A 18 -8.05 -6.02 8.09
CA GLN A 18 -9.11 -6.11 7.09
C GLN A 18 -8.72 -7.06 5.95
N ALA A 19 -7.47 -7.00 5.49
CA ALA A 19 -6.95 -7.90 4.47
C ALA A 19 -6.99 -9.37 4.94
N ALA A 20 -6.56 -9.64 6.19
CA ALA A 20 -6.57 -10.97 6.78
C ALA A 20 -7.98 -11.54 6.88
N ASN A 21 -8.93 -10.75 7.37
CA ASN A 21 -10.33 -11.16 7.51
C ASN A 21 -10.98 -11.42 6.15
N THR A 22 -10.82 -10.49 5.20
CA THR A 22 -11.39 -10.62 3.85
C THR A 22 -10.89 -11.87 3.13
N LEU A 23 -9.58 -12.15 3.16
CA LEU A 23 -9.02 -13.34 2.52
C LEU A 23 -9.46 -14.64 3.21
N ALA A 24 -9.59 -14.64 4.53
CA ALA A 24 -10.12 -15.78 5.26
C ALA A 24 -11.59 -16.05 4.89
N ASP A 25 -12.41 -15.01 4.81
CA ASP A 25 -13.83 -15.13 4.46
C ASP A 25 -14.01 -15.65 3.02
N VAL A 26 -13.22 -15.16 2.08
CA VAL A 26 -13.19 -15.69 0.70
C VAL A 26 -12.83 -17.18 0.69
N LYS A 27 -11.82 -17.58 1.46
CA LYS A 27 -11.40 -18.98 1.55
C LYS A 27 -12.46 -19.86 2.19
N ILE A 28 -13.11 -19.40 3.25
CA ILE A 28 -14.23 -20.09 3.91
C ILE A 28 -15.39 -20.28 2.91
N ALA A 29 -15.76 -19.23 2.19
CA ALA A 29 -16.82 -19.30 1.18
C ALA A 29 -16.47 -20.30 0.05
N GLN A 30 -15.21 -20.33 -0.39
CA GLN A 30 -14.73 -21.29 -1.38
C GLN A 30 -14.84 -22.74 -0.87
N LEU A 31 -14.38 -23.02 0.33
CA LEU A 31 -14.43 -24.37 0.93
C LEU A 31 -15.88 -24.85 1.09
N ARG A 32 -16.77 -23.99 1.55
CA ARG A 32 -18.21 -24.31 1.67
C ARG A 32 -18.86 -24.64 0.32
N ARG A 33 -18.51 -23.91 -0.75
CA ARG A 33 -18.99 -24.22 -2.12
C ARG A 33 -18.50 -25.58 -2.62
N GLN A 34 -17.33 -26.02 -2.15
CA GLN A 34 -16.77 -27.34 -2.47
C GLN A 34 -17.29 -28.47 -1.57
N GLY A 35 -18.21 -28.19 -0.66
CA GLY A 35 -18.77 -29.16 0.28
C GLY A 35 -17.85 -29.48 1.46
N HIS A 36 -16.80 -28.71 1.68
CA HIS A 36 -15.86 -28.89 2.80
C HIS A 36 -16.27 -28.01 3.99
N VAL A 37 -16.06 -28.56 5.19
CA VAL A 37 -16.20 -27.80 6.43
C VAL A 37 -14.89 -27.10 6.70
N PRO A 38 -14.88 -25.76 6.84
CA PRO A 38 -13.64 -25.02 7.16
C PRO A 38 -13.12 -25.43 8.53
N ASP A 39 -11.82 -25.76 8.61
CA ASP A 39 -11.13 -25.95 9.86
C ASP A 39 -10.78 -24.57 10.48
N GLU A 40 -11.28 -24.32 11.68
CA GLU A 40 -11.12 -23.03 12.35
C GLU A 40 -9.65 -22.75 12.72
N ALA A 41 -8.90 -23.78 13.09
CA ALA A 41 -7.48 -23.65 13.38
C ALA A 41 -6.66 -23.29 12.12
N ALA A 42 -6.95 -23.93 10.99
CA ALA A 42 -6.32 -23.61 9.72
C ALA A 42 -6.67 -22.19 9.25
N MET A 43 -7.92 -21.75 9.46
CA MET A 43 -8.33 -20.38 9.12
C MET A 43 -7.66 -19.33 10.00
N LYS A 44 -7.45 -19.63 11.28
CA LYS A 44 -6.68 -18.74 12.17
C LYS A 44 -5.23 -18.60 11.69
N VAL A 45 -4.56 -19.70 11.40
CA VAL A 45 -3.19 -19.67 10.85
C VAL A 45 -3.11 -18.88 9.54
N LEU A 46 -4.13 -18.99 8.68
CA LEU A 46 -4.21 -18.21 7.45
C LEU A 46 -4.33 -16.70 7.75
N ARG A 47 -5.22 -16.30 8.66
CA ARG A 47 -5.38 -14.90 9.07
C ARG A 47 -4.08 -14.33 9.61
N ASP A 48 -3.45 -15.03 10.54
CA ASP A 48 -2.21 -14.60 11.19
C ASP A 48 -1.10 -14.39 10.13
N ARG A 49 -0.93 -15.32 9.20
CA ARG A 49 0.04 -15.23 8.11
C ARG A 49 -0.22 -14.05 7.17
N VAL A 50 -1.49 -13.83 6.81
CA VAL A 50 -1.86 -12.70 5.93
C VAL A 50 -1.66 -11.38 6.66
N TYR A 51 -2.02 -11.31 7.93
CA TYR A 51 -1.80 -10.15 8.77
C TYR A 51 -0.31 -9.78 8.85
N GLU A 52 0.54 -10.73 9.22
CA GLU A 52 1.98 -10.53 9.34
C GLU A 52 2.61 -10.09 8.00
N LYS A 53 2.16 -10.70 6.91
CA LYS A 53 2.62 -10.30 5.58
C LYS A 53 2.22 -8.87 5.25
N ALA A 54 0.94 -8.52 5.43
CA ALA A 54 0.42 -7.20 5.14
C ALA A 54 1.08 -6.12 6.01
N GLU A 55 1.28 -6.38 7.31
CA GLU A 55 1.97 -5.48 8.23
C GLU A 55 3.42 -5.22 7.78
N ARG A 56 4.14 -6.27 7.43
CA ARG A 56 5.53 -6.15 6.95
C ARG A 56 5.64 -5.40 5.64
N GLU A 57 4.69 -5.62 4.71
CA GLU A 57 4.74 -5.04 3.36
C GLU A 57 4.08 -3.66 3.26
N SER A 58 3.36 -3.21 4.28
CA SER A 58 2.69 -1.91 4.30
C SER A 58 3.56 -0.75 4.80
N ASN A 59 4.71 -1.03 5.42
CA ASN A 59 5.52 0.04 5.98
C ASN A 59 6.28 0.85 4.91
N ALA A 60 6.62 2.10 5.26
CA ALA A 60 7.27 3.04 4.35
C ALA A 60 8.62 2.54 3.82
N TYR A 61 9.42 1.84 4.65
CA TYR A 61 10.72 1.31 4.24
C TYR A 61 10.58 0.22 3.18
N PHE A 62 9.56 -0.63 3.31
CA PHE A 62 9.28 -1.65 2.31
C PHE A 62 8.89 -1.00 0.97
N ALA A 63 8.00 0.00 0.99
CA ALA A 63 7.57 0.71 -0.20
C ALA A 63 8.74 1.37 -0.92
N THR A 64 9.59 2.10 -0.19
CA THR A 64 10.79 2.74 -0.74
C THR A 64 11.79 1.72 -1.28
N SER A 65 11.98 0.57 -0.61
CA SER A 65 12.87 -0.49 -1.10
C SER A 65 12.40 -1.12 -2.42
N ARG A 66 11.11 -0.97 -2.74
CA ARG A 66 10.50 -1.43 -3.99
C ARG A 66 10.36 -0.33 -5.04
N LEU A 67 10.87 0.86 -4.75
CA LEU A 67 10.78 2.03 -5.63
C LEU A 67 9.32 2.43 -5.94
N TRP A 68 8.42 2.25 -4.96
CA TRP A 68 7.02 2.69 -5.10
C TRP A 68 6.86 4.19 -4.84
N ASP A 69 7.86 4.78 -4.22
CA ASP A 69 7.99 6.21 -3.97
C ASP A 69 9.41 6.69 -4.32
N ASP A 70 9.65 7.99 -4.21
CA ASP A 70 10.95 8.60 -4.47
C ASP A 70 11.85 8.61 -3.22
N GLY A 71 11.36 8.12 -2.10
CA GLY A 71 12.12 7.95 -0.87
C GLY A 71 11.40 8.38 0.40
N LEU A 72 12.12 8.20 1.51
CA LEU A 72 11.65 8.60 2.84
C LEU A 72 12.03 10.05 3.12
N LEU A 73 11.12 10.76 3.77
CA LEU A 73 11.28 12.15 4.14
C LEU A 73 10.99 12.33 5.62
N ALA A 74 11.91 12.96 6.36
CA ALA A 74 11.61 13.35 7.72
C ALA A 74 10.52 14.43 7.73
N PRO A 75 9.54 14.37 8.66
CA PRO A 75 8.48 15.37 8.73
C PRO A 75 9.00 16.82 8.82
N THR A 76 10.12 17.04 9.50
CA THR A 76 10.78 18.35 9.63
C THR A 76 11.30 18.90 8.31
N ASP A 77 11.65 18.03 7.34
CA ASP A 77 12.22 18.42 6.06
C ASP A 77 11.16 18.62 4.97
N THR A 78 9.90 18.33 5.28
CA THR A 78 8.80 18.38 4.32
C THR A 78 8.70 19.72 3.58
N ARG A 79 8.83 20.82 4.29
CA ARG A 79 8.76 22.17 3.69
C ARG A 79 9.88 22.39 2.67
N ASN A 80 11.09 22.02 3.02
CA ASN A 80 12.26 22.22 2.16
C ASN A 80 12.18 21.32 0.91
N ALA A 81 11.81 20.05 1.09
CA ALA A 81 11.62 19.11 0.00
C ALA A 81 10.53 19.57 -0.97
N LEU A 82 9.38 20.02 -0.45
CA LEU A 82 8.31 20.59 -1.28
C LEU A 82 8.77 21.85 -2.04
N GLY A 83 9.49 22.74 -1.39
CA GLY A 83 10.03 23.95 -2.04
C GLY A 83 10.97 23.60 -3.20
N MET A 84 11.88 22.64 -2.99
CA MET A 84 12.78 22.16 -4.03
C MET A 84 12.02 21.48 -5.18
N ALA A 85 11.05 20.63 -4.85
CA ALA A 85 10.24 19.93 -5.85
C ALA A 85 9.40 20.90 -6.71
N LEU A 86 8.78 21.90 -6.10
CA LEU A 86 8.04 22.94 -6.80
C LEU A 86 8.98 23.78 -7.69
N SER A 87 10.16 24.14 -7.19
CA SER A 87 11.18 24.82 -8.00
C SER A 87 11.57 23.98 -9.21
N ALA A 88 11.89 22.70 -9.01
CA ALA A 88 12.24 21.80 -10.10
C ALA A 88 11.09 21.62 -11.11
N ALA A 89 9.85 21.52 -10.62
CA ALA A 89 8.67 21.37 -11.47
C ALA A 89 8.38 22.63 -12.30
N SER A 90 8.71 23.83 -11.80
CA SER A 90 8.47 25.10 -12.48
C SER A 90 9.53 25.46 -13.53
N HIS A 91 10.63 24.71 -13.64
CA HIS A 91 11.66 24.95 -14.68
C HIS A 91 11.19 24.58 -16.10
N ALA A 92 10.16 23.75 -16.22
CA ALA A 92 9.55 23.45 -17.51
C ALA A 92 8.17 24.12 -17.62
N PRO A 93 7.77 24.62 -18.81
CA PRO A 93 6.43 25.14 -19.00
C PRO A 93 5.40 24.03 -18.69
N ILE A 94 4.35 24.41 -17.99
CA ILE A 94 3.21 23.52 -17.74
C ILE A 94 2.43 23.42 -19.04
N GLY A 95 2.50 22.27 -19.71
CA GLY A 95 1.73 21.98 -20.90
C GLY A 95 0.23 21.85 -20.60
N GLU A 96 -0.59 21.87 -21.65
CA GLU A 96 -2.01 21.58 -21.49
C GLU A 96 -2.23 20.17 -20.93
N PRO A 97 -3.16 20.01 -19.99
CA PRO A 97 -3.42 18.70 -19.38
C PRO A 97 -4.09 17.77 -20.40
N HIS A 98 -3.45 16.65 -20.69
CA HIS A 98 -4.04 15.56 -21.45
C HIS A 98 -4.35 14.40 -20.49
N TYR A 99 -5.63 14.15 -20.31
CA TYR A 99 -6.08 13.04 -19.45
C TYR A 99 -6.03 11.72 -20.22
N GLY A 100 -5.33 10.73 -19.65
CA GLY A 100 -5.32 9.37 -20.19
C GLY A 100 -6.64 8.64 -19.94
N ILE A 101 -6.84 7.54 -20.67
CA ILE A 101 -7.93 6.62 -20.39
C ILE A 101 -7.49 5.71 -19.25
N PHE A 102 -8.19 5.78 -18.13
CA PHE A 102 -7.95 4.88 -17.00
C PHE A 102 -8.53 3.50 -17.34
N ARG A 103 -7.70 2.48 -17.24
CA ARG A 103 -8.12 1.09 -17.31
C ARG A 103 -7.95 0.48 -15.92
N PHE A 104 -9.04 -0.05 -15.39
CA PHE A 104 -9.07 -0.78 -14.14
C PHE A 104 -8.96 -2.28 -14.40
#